data_9624c9dea07a00e1f21db4b2850fda4e
#
_entry.id   9624c9dea07a00e1f21db4b2850fda4e
#
_cell.length_a   1.000
_cell.length_b   1.000
_cell.length_c   1.000
_cell.angle_alpha   90.00
_cell.angle_beta   90.00
_cell.angle_gamma   90.00
#
_symmetry.space_group_name_H-M   'P 1'
#
loop_
_entity.id
_entity.type
_entity.pdbx_description
1 polymer ?
#
loop_
_entity_poly.entity_id
_entity_poly.type
_entity_poly.pdbx_seq_one_letter_code
_entity_poly.pdbx_strand_id
1 'polypeptide(L)' 'MAVCYKKLWKLLIDKDMKKKDLCAKAGISSASVTKMGKGGHVTTEVLAKICTALDCTMDDIMEILPD' A
#
# COMPACT_ATOMS: atom_id res chain seq x y z
N MET A 1 3.28 -4.49 -17.84
CA MET A 1 3.80 -4.58 -16.46
C MET A 1 2.68 -4.44 -15.45
N ALA A 2 2.71 -5.24 -14.40
CA ALA A 2 1.71 -5.17 -13.35
C ALA A 2 2.40 -4.90 -12.01
N VAL A 3 1.67 -4.30 -11.08
CA VAL A 3 2.16 -4.09 -9.73
C VAL A 3 1.34 -4.95 -8.77
N CYS A 4 2.00 -5.40 -7.71
CA CYS A 4 1.38 -6.27 -6.71
C CYS A 4 1.63 -5.67 -5.33
N TYR A 5 0.57 -5.57 -4.53
CA TYR A 5 0.65 -5.00 -3.18
C TYR A 5 0.38 -6.04 -2.10
N LYS A 6 0.57 -7.32 -2.42
CA LYS A 6 0.35 -8.39 -1.44
C LYS A 6 1.24 -8.24 -0.22
N LYS A 7 2.45 -7.74 -0.42
CA LYS A 7 3.37 -7.48 0.69
C LYS A 7 2.78 -6.47 1.66
N LEU A 8 2.12 -5.42 1.14
CA LEU A 8 1.46 -4.42 1.97
C LEU A 8 0.35 -5.04 2.81
N TRP A 9 -0.48 -5.89 2.18
CA TRP A 9 -1.60 -6.53 2.90
C TRP A 9 -1.08 -7.46 3.99
N LYS A 10 0.01 -8.18 3.74
CA LYS A 10 0.63 -9.03 4.76
C LYS A 10 1.20 -8.19 5.89
N LEU A 11 1.83 -7.05 5.57
CA LEU A 11 2.39 -6.15 6.56
C LEU A 11 1.29 -5.58 7.47
N LEU A 12 0.14 -5.24 6.90
CA LEU A 12 -1.00 -4.76 7.68
C LEU A 12 -1.50 -5.84 8.64
N ILE A 13 -1.57 -7.09 8.18
CA ILE A 13 -1.97 -8.21 9.02
C ILE A 13 -0.98 -8.37 10.18
N ASP A 14 0.31 -8.30 9.90
CA ASP A 14 1.35 -8.42 10.92
C ASP A 14 1.26 -7.28 11.95
N LYS A 15 0.81 -6.11 11.54
CA LYS A 15 0.66 -4.96 12.42
C LYS A 15 -0.74 -4.86 13.03
N ASP A 16 -1.59 -5.85 12.76
CA ASP A 16 -2.97 -5.90 13.26
C ASP A 16 -3.76 -4.65 12.84
N MET A 17 -3.59 -4.24 11.59
CA MET A 17 -4.22 -3.05 11.02
C MET A 17 -5.18 -3.43 9.90
N LYS A 18 -6.28 -2.68 9.81
CA LYS A 18 -7.22 -2.79 8.70
C LYS A 18 -6.88 -1.73 7.65
N LYS A 19 -7.43 -1.90 6.44
CA LYS A 19 -7.22 -0.94 5.35
C LYS A 19 -7.67 0.47 5.73
N LYS A 20 -8.78 0.59 6.47
CA LYS A 20 -9.25 1.90 6.92
C LYS A 20 -8.28 2.55 7.92
N ASP A 21 -7.63 1.73 8.73
CA ASP A 21 -6.62 2.23 9.68
C ASP A 21 -5.42 2.78 8.93
N LEU A 22 -5.05 2.12 7.83
CA LEU A 22 -3.97 2.60 6.97
C LEU A 22 -4.32 3.96 6.36
N CYS A 23 -5.56 4.10 5.87
CA CYS A 23 -6.01 5.37 5.29
C CYS A 23 -5.89 6.50 6.31
N ALA A 24 -6.34 6.28 7.53
CA ALA A 24 -6.28 7.28 8.59
C ALA A 24 -4.84 7.61 8.96
N LYS A 25 -4.00 6.60 9.12
CA LYS A 25 -2.62 6.79 9.55
C LYS A 25 -1.75 7.44 8.48
N ALA A 26 -1.94 7.03 7.23
CA ALA A 26 -1.15 7.56 6.12
C ALA A 26 -1.71 8.86 5.53
N GLY A 27 -2.94 9.19 5.85
CA GLY A 27 -3.59 10.38 5.29
C GLY A 27 -3.91 10.23 3.82
N ILE A 28 -4.33 9.03 3.40
CA ILE A 28 -4.69 8.74 2.01
C ILE A 28 -6.17 8.39 1.93
N SER A 29 -6.74 8.50 0.73
CA SER A 29 -8.16 8.22 0.52
C SER A 29 -8.43 6.71 0.45
N SER A 30 -9.66 6.32 0.80
CA SER A 30 -10.07 4.93 0.66
C SER A 30 -10.09 4.51 -0.82
N ALA A 31 -10.32 5.47 -1.73
CA ALA A 31 -10.28 5.21 -3.17
C ALA A 31 -8.90 4.73 -3.61
N SER A 32 -7.83 5.32 -3.06
CA SER A 32 -6.47 4.90 -3.36
C SER A 32 -6.22 3.45 -2.93
N VAL A 33 -6.65 3.09 -1.72
CA VAL A 33 -6.48 1.74 -1.20
C VAL A 33 -7.31 0.74 -2.01
N THR A 34 -8.53 1.11 -2.39
CA THR A 34 -9.38 0.26 -3.24
C THR A 34 -8.71 0.01 -4.59
N LYS A 35 -8.12 1.06 -5.18
CA LYS A 35 -7.43 0.94 -6.46
C LYS A 35 -6.22 0.00 -6.34
N MET A 36 -5.47 0.11 -5.25
CA MET A 36 -4.35 -0.78 -4.99
C MET A 36 -4.80 -2.23 -4.84
N GLY A 37 -5.94 -2.45 -4.20
CA GLY A 37 -6.52 -3.78 -4.05
C GLY A 37 -6.89 -4.43 -5.38
N LYS A 38 -7.11 -3.64 -6.41
CA LYS A 38 -7.41 -4.12 -7.77
C LYS A 38 -6.16 -4.20 -8.65
N GLY A 39 -4.98 -3.97 -8.09
CA GLY A 39 -3.74 -3.97 -8.85
C GLY A 39 -3.54 -2.70 -9.68
N GLY A 40 -4.28 -1.64 -9.37
CA GLY A 40 -4.15 -0.37 -10.09
C GLY A 40 -2.93 0.43 -9.64
N HIS A 41 -2.55 1.39 -10.47
CA HIS A 41 -1.42 2.26 -10.18
C HIS A 41 -1.86 3.46 -9.35
N VAL A 42 -1.08 3.79 -8.33
CA VAL A 42 -1.29 4.98 -7.51
C VAL A 42 -0.04 5.85 -7.61
N THR A 43 -0.15 7.09 -7.15
CA THR A 43 0.96 8.03 -7.24
C THR A 43 2.07 7.65 -6.26
N THR A 44 3.29 8.08 -6.58
CA THR A 44 4.44 7.92 -5.68
C THR A 44 4.17 8.61 -4.35
N GLU A 45 3.41 9.72 -4.37
CA GLU A 45 3.05 10.44 -3.15
C GLU A 45 2.25 9.54 -2.20
N VAL A 46 1.28 8.78 -2.73
CA VAL A 46 0.50 7.83 -1.93
C VAL A 46 1.43 6.76 -1.33
N LEU A 47 2.32 6.22 -2.15
CA LEU A 47 3.25 5.19 -1.69
C LEU A 47 4.20 5.73 -0.62
N ALA A 48 4.69 6.95 -0.79
CA ALA A 48 5.57 7.59 0.19
C ALA A 48 4.85 7.79 1.52
N LYS A 49 3.59 8.20 1.49
CA LYS A 49 2.79 8.38 2.70
C LYS A 49 2.60 7.05 3.43
N ILE A 50 2.36 5.96 2.69
CA ILE A 50 2.23 4.63 3.27
C ILE A 50 3.54 4.20 3.94
N CYS A 51 4.66 4.36 3.23
CA CYS A 51 5.96 3.98 3.76
C CYS A 51 6.30 4.76 5.03
N THR A 52 6.02 6.05 5.04
CA THR A 52 6.26 6.90 6.22
C THR A 52 5.38 6.45 7.39
N ALA A 53 4.10 6.17 7.13
CA ALA A 53 3.16 5.76 8.18
C ALA A 53 3.53 4.41 8.79
N LEU A 54 4.05 3.48 7.98
CA LEU A 54 4.39 2.14 8.42
C LEU A 54 5.88 1.95 8.74
N ASP A 55 6.67 3.03 8.58
CA ASP A 55 8.12 3.02 8.81
C ASP A 55 8.79 1.90 8.02
N CYS A 56 8.58 1.90 6.72
CA CYS A 56 9.09 0.86 5.83
C CYS A 56 9.50 1.47 4.48
N THR A 57 10.01 0.62 3.59
CA THR A 57 10.44 1.04 2.25
C THR A 57 9.44 0.55 1.20
N MET A 58 9.62 1.00 -0.05
CA MET A 58 8.79 0.56 -1.18
C MET A 58 8.85 -0.95 -1.36
N ASP A 59 10.02 -1.56 -1.18
CA ASP A 59 10.20 -3.01 -1.31
C ASP A 59 9.35 -3.79 -0.33
N ASP A 60 9.01 -3.17 0.80
CA ASP A 60 8.21 -3.83 1.83
C ASP A 60 6.73 -3.86 1.49
N ILE A 61 6.28 -3.04 0.57
CA ILE A 61 4.85 -2.88 0.29
C ILE A 61 4.45 -3.23 -1.13
N MET A 62 5.37 -3.28 -2.07
CA MET A 62 5.01 -3.53 -3.45
C MET A 62 6.04 -4.35 -4.19
N GLU A 63 5.60 -4.91 -5.30
CA GLU A 63 6.42 -5.73 -6.17
C GLU A 63 5.99 -5.48 -7.61
N ILE A 64 6.94 -5.41 -8.52
CA ILE A 64 6.64 -5.29 -9.95
C ILE A 64 6.68 -6.69 -10.54
N LEU A 65 5.58 -7.09 -11.16
CA LEU A 65 5.46 -8.40 -11.76
C LEU A 65 5.90 -8.33 -13.22
N PRO A 66 6.63 -9.34 -13.72
CA PRO A 66 7.00 -9.38 -15.12
C PRO A 66 5.77 -9.60 -16.01
N ASP A 67 5.87 -9.13 -17.24
CA ASP A 67 4.82 -9.35 -18.23
C ASP A 67 4.81 -10.81 -18.69
#